data_06deedd1355c06b49f1d9ecb8c84b2e7
#
_entry.id   06deedd1355c06b49f1d9ecb8c84b2e7
#
_cell.length_a   1.000
_cell.length_b   1.000
_cell.length_c   1.000
_cell.angle_alpha   90.00
_cell.angle_beta   90.00
_cell.angle_gamma   90.00
#
_symmetry.space_group_name_H-M   'P 1'
#
loop_
_entity.id
_entity.type
_entity.pdbx_description
1 polymer ?
#
loop_
_entity_poly.entity_id
_entity_poly.type
_entity_poly.pdbx_seq_one_letter_code
_entity_poly.pdbx_strand_id
1 'polypeptide(L)'
;GAIAAFTSDAWRPQILTGDLTVAMCYSADANEVIREDPNLDYALPTSGSSLWMDTLVIPITAPNPAGAYAWINFMLRPDVAARICERLSFATPNREAYNLLPPEVKNNTSLFPSESALERCEGLIPLPEANAIYDRYWTKLSSG
;
A
#
# COMPACT_ATOMS: atom_id res chain seq x y z
N GLY A 1 25.36 7.83 -7.81
CA GLY A 1 24.14 8.59 -7.98
C GLY A 1 23.39 8.70 -6.66
N ALA A 2 22.28 9.45 -6.62
CA ALA A 2 21.46 9.58 -5.40
C ALA A 2 20.63 8.32 -5.12
N ILE A 3 20.38 7.49 -6.13
CA ILE A 3 19.62 6.23 -6.02
C ILE A 3 20.61 5.09 -5.78
N ALA A 4 20.45 4.40 -4.63
CA ALA A 4 21.32 3.28 -4.29
C ALA A 4 20.90 2.00 -5.01
N ALA A 5 19.61 1.71 -5.09
CA ALA A 5 19.09 0.50 -5.74
C ALA A 5 17.61 0.63 -6.12
N PHE A 6 17.20 -0.22 -7.05
CA PHE A 6 15.80 -0.52 -7.35
C PHE A 6 15.51 -1.94 -6.84
N THR A 7 14.70 -2.04 -5.79
CA THR A 7 14.40 -3.33 -5.16
C THR A 7 12.90 -3.46 -4.89
N SER A 8 12.43 -4.67 -4.69
CA SER A 8 11.06 -4.93 -4.22
C SER A 8 10.98 -4.80 -2.70
N ASP A 9 11.57 -5.76 -1.97
CA ASP A 9 11.45 -5.86 -0.52
C ASP A 9 12.79 -5.68 0.23
N ALA A 10 13.92 -5.71 -0.47
CA ALA A 10 15.26 -5.65 0.13
C ALA A 10 15.56 -4.31 0.82
N TRP A 11 14.78 -3.26 0.61
CA TRP A 11 14.91 -1.98 1.28
C TRP A 11 14.63 -2.08 2.79
N ARG A 12 13.75 -3.00 3.24
CA ARG A 12 13.34 -3.12 4.65
C ARG A 12 14.53 -3.39 5.58
N PRO A 13 15.33 -4.46 5.40
CA PRO A 13 16.51 -4.66 6.24
C PRO A 13 17.54 -3.55 6.09
N GLN A 14 17.70 -2.96 4.91
CA GLN A 14 18.70 -1.92 4.68
C GLN A 14 18.38 -0.61 5.40
N ILE A 15 17.11 -0.22 5.52
CA ILE A 15 16.74 0.97 6.28
C ILE A 15 16.85 0.74 7.79
N LEU A 16 16.55 -0.47 8.26
CA LEU A 16 16.69 -0.87 9.67
C LEU A 16 18.15 -0.93 10.12
N THR A 17 19.08 -1.30 9.23
CA THR A 17 20.52 -1.32 9.51
C THR A 17 21.19 0.05 9.30
N GLY A 18 20.48 1.04 8.75
CA GLY A 18 21.02 2.35 8.43
C GLY A 18 21.81 2.43 7.13
N ASP A 19 21.80 1.37 6.31
CA ASP A 19 22.43 1.36 4.99
C ASP A 19 21.68 2.28 4.00
N LEU A 20 20.39 2.50 4.24
CA LEU A 20 19.55 3.47 3.54
C LEU A 20 19.01 4.50 4.53
N THR A 21 18.93 5.75 4.09
CA THR A 21 18.31 6.83 4.86
C THR A 21 16.89 7.15 4.38
N VAL A 22 16.56 6.81 3.14
CA VAL A 22 15.24 7.03 2.52
C VAL A 22 14.92 5.87 1.59
N ALA A 23 13.69 5.38 1.65
CA ALA A 23 13.16 4.38 0.74
C ALA A 23 11.76 4.80 0.25
N MET A 24 11.48 4.56 -1.03
CA MET A 24 10.10 4.62 -1.55
C MET A 24 9.44 3.26 -1.28
N CYS A 25 8.32 3.27 -0.58
CA CYS A 25 7.66 2.05 -0.14
C CYS A 25 6.14 2.22 -0.03
N TYR A 26 5.45 1.12 0.14
CA TYR A 26 4.02 1.12 0.46
C TYR A 26 3.79 1.54 1.93
N SER A 27 2.69 2.22 2.19
CA SER A 27 2.35 2.68 3.54
C SER A 27 2.21 1.53 4.54
N ALA A 28 1.69 0.38 4.13
CA ALA A 28 1.58 -0.80 4.98
C ALA A 28 2.96 -1.32 5.42
N ASP A 29 3.88 -1.43 4.45
CA ASP A 29 5.26 -1.88 4.71
C ASP A 29 6.03 -0.89 5.59
N ALA A 30 5.82 0.42 5.38
CA ALA A 30 6.41 1.44 6.22
C ALA A 30 5.94 1.31 7.68
N ASN A 31 4.64 1.07 7.92
CA ASN A 31 4.13 0.86 9.27
C ASN A 31 4.70 -0.39 9.96
N GLU A 32 5.04 -1.43 9.20
CA GLU A 32 5.72 -2.60 9.74
C GLU A 32 7.13 -2.25 10.23
N VAL A 33 7.91 -1.55 9.41
CA VAL A 33 9.28 -1.16 9.72
C VAL A 33 9.34 -0.13 10.86
N ILE A 34 8.41 0.83 10.91
CA ILE A 34 8.30 1.82 11.99
C ILE A 34 8.00 1.15 13.34
N ARG A 35 7.26 0.03 13.37
CA ARG A 35 7.06 -0.73 14.60
C ARG A 35 8.34 -1.39 15.13
N GLU A 36 9.28 -1.70 14.25
CA GLU A 36 10.59 -2.26 14.61
C GLU A 36 11.56 -1.16 15.04
N ASP A 37 11.59 -0.01 14.35
CA ASP A 37 12.40 1.16 14.70
C ASP A 37 11.54 2.44 14.73
N PRO A 38 11.16 2.92 15.92
CA PRO A 38 10.38 4.14 16.09
C PRO A 38 11.07 5.45 15.70
N ASN A 39 12.36 5.42 15.32
CA ASN A 39 13.06 6.59 14.78
C ASN A 39 12.76 6.80 13.28
N LEU A 40 12.13 5.83 12.64
CA LEU A 40 11.68 5.92 11.26
C LEU A 40 10.30 6.57 11.17
N ASP A 41 10.03 7.25 10.08
CA ASP A 41 8.73 7.88 9.81
C ASP A 41 8.33 7.69 8.35
N TYR A 42 7.03 7.76 8.07
CA TYR A 42 6.48 7.71 6.74
C TYR A 42 5.91 9.06 6.34
N ALA A 43 6.42 9.61 5.25
CA ALA A 43 5.96 10.89 4.72
C ALA A 43 5.31 10.72 3.36
N LEU A 44 4.08 11.21 3.23
CA LEU A 44 3.45 11.40 1.93
C LEU A 44 3.99 12.69 1.30
N PRO A 45 4.61 12.65 0.11
CA PRO A 45 5.15 13.84 -0.53
C PRO A 45 4.09 14.92 -0.75
N THR A 46 4.48 16.19 -0.62
CA THR A 46 3.56 17.32 -0.87
C THR A 46 3.13 17.42 -2.33
N SER A 47 3.91 16.86 -3.26
CA SER A 47 3.58 16.71 -4.67
C SER A 47 2.53 15.63 -4.96
N GLY A 48 2.13 14.84 -3.97
CA GLY A 48 1.24 13.72 -4.13
C GLY A 48 1.96 12.38 -4.25
N SER A 49 1.19 11.32 -4.44
CA SER A 49 1.68 9.94 -4.58
C SER A 49 0.69 9.12 -5.40
N SER A 50 1.06 7.88 -5.70
CA SER A 50 0.14 6.91 -6.29
C SER A 50 -0.79 6.33 -5.24
N LEU A 51 -2.08 6.19 -5.60
CA LEU A 51 -3.10 5.55 -4.79
C LEU A 51 -3.74 4.44 -5.60
N TRP A 52 -3.86 3.26 -5.02
CA TRP A 52 -4.57 2.14 -5.65
C TRP A 52 -5.31 1.31 -4.62
N MET A 53 -6.15 0.45 -5.12
CA MET A 53 -6.96 -0.46 -4.31
C MET A 53 -6.82 -1.87 -4.85
N ASP A 54 -6.43 -2.80 -3.98
CA ASP A 54 -6.45 -4.22 -4.30
C ASP A 54 -7.88 -4.75 -4.36
N THR A 55 -8.15 -5.60 -5.32
CA THR A 55 -9.49 -6.17 -5.56
C THR A 55 -9.46 -7.69 -5.56
N LEU A 56 -10.49 -8.30 -5.01
CA LEU A 56 -10.74 -9.73 -5.12
C LEU A 56 -11.63 -10.00 -6.34
N VAL A 57 -11.16 -10.85 -7.25
CA VAL A 57 -11.90 -11.21 -8.46
C VAL A 57 -12.15 -12.71 -8.51
N ILE A 58 -13.27 -13.11 -9.10
CA ILE A 58 -13.62 -14.51 -9.35
C ILE A 58 -13.52 -14.76 -10.85
N PRO A 59 -12.54 -15.57 -11.31
CA PRO A 59 -12.47 -15.94 -12.73
C PRO A 59 -13.74 -16.65 -13.19
N ILE A 60 -14.14 -16.43 -14.44
CA ILE A 60 -15.34 -17.08 -15.02
C ILE A 60 -15.23 -18.60 -15.02
N THR A 61 -14.00 -19.12 -15.03
CA THR A 61 -13.69 -20.56 -15.01
C THR A 61 -13.43 -21.10 -13.60
N ALA A 62 -13.76 -20.34 -12.56
CA ALA A 62 -13.52 -20.76 -11.18
C ALA A 62 -14.25 -22.09 -10.88
N PRO A 63 -13.57 -23.11 -10.34
CA PRO A 63 -14.17 -24.41 -10.09
C PRO A 63 -15.17 -24.39 -8.92
N ASN A 64 -15.08 -23.41 -8.03
CA ASN A 64 -15.97 -23.25 -6.88
C ASN A 64 -16.34 -21.77 -6.66
N PRO A 65 -17.20 -21.17 -7.49
CA PRO A 65 -17.62 -19.77 -7.31
C PRO A 65 -18.32 -19.52 -5.97
N ALA A 66 -19.12 -20.48 -5.50
CA ALA A 66 -19.82 -20.36 -4.21
C ALA A 66 -18.85 -20.22 -3.03
N GLY A 67 -17.78 -20.99 -3.02
CA GLY A 67 -16.71 -20.86 -2.03
C GLY A 67 -15.99 -19.52 -2.13
N ALA A 68 -15.75 -19.04 -3.35
CA ALA A 68 -15.13 -17.72 -3.56
C ALA A 68 -16.02 -16.58 -3.02
N TYR A 69 -17.34 -16.62 -3.29
CA TYR A 69 -18.28 -15.65 -2.71
C TYR A 69 -18.34 -15.75 -1.19
N ALA A 70 -18.33 -16.95 -0.61
CA ALA A 70 -18.31 -17.13 0.83
C ALA A 70 -17.05 -16.51 1.46
N TRP A 71 -15.89 -16.67 0.81
CA TRP A 71 -14.63 -16.05 1.24
C TRP A 71 -14.68 -14.52 1.17
N ILE A 72 -15.12 -13.97 0.04
CA ILE A 72 -15.25 -12.51 -0.12
C ILE A 72 -16.20 -11.94 0.93
N ASN A 73 -17.37 -12.56 1.14
CA ASN A 73 -18.32 -12.14 2.15
C ASN A 73 -17.75 -12.22 3.58
N PHE A 74 -16.94 -13.23 3.87
CA PHE A 74 -16.24 -13.34 5.14
C PHE A 74 -15.26 -12.17 5.34
N MET A 75 -14.45 -11.84 4.32
CA MET A 75 -13.50 -10.73 4.35
C MET A 75 -14.18 -9.35 4.50
N LEU A 76 -15.41 -9.22 3.98
CA LEU A 76 -16.19 -7.98 4.06
C LEU A 76 -16.91 -7.79 5.40
N ARG A 77 -16.91 -8.78 6.28
CA ARG A 77 -17.48 -8.62 7.62
C ARG A 77 -16.71 -7.53 8.39
N PRO A 78 -17.40 -6.57 9.03
CA PRO A 78 -16.76 -5.46 9.72
C PRO A 78 -15.72 -5.89 10.77
N ASP A 79 -16.05 -6.91 11.57
CA ASP A 79 -15.16 -7.46 12.60
C ASP A 79 -13.91 -8.12 12.02
N VAL A 80 -14.02 -8.75 10.86
CA VAL A 80 -12.90 -9.37 10.15
C VAL A 80 -12.04 -8.30 9.49
N ALA A 81 -12.65 -7.38 8.75
CA ALA A 81 -11.94 -6.31 8.04
C ALA A 81 -11.21 -5.36 9.01
N ALA A 82 -11.78 -5.07 10.20
CA ALA A 82 -11.09 -4.29 11.23
C ALA A 82 -9.83 -5.01 11.73
N ARG A 83 -9.94 -6.31 12.06
CA ARG A 83 -8.77 -7.10 12.49
C ARG A 83 -7.68 -7.22 11.42
N ILE A 84 -8.06 -7.27 10.15
CA ILE A 84 -7.10 -7.27 9.03
C ILE A 84 -6.37 -5.93 9.00
N CYS A 85 -7.09 -4.81 9.09
CA CYS A 85 -6.52 -3.48 9.13
C CYS A 85 -5.50 -3.33 10.27
N GLU A 86 -5.87 -3.72 11.49
CA GLU A 86 -4.99 -3.64 12.66
C GLU A 86 -3.75 -4.52 12.54
N ARG A 87 -3.92 -5.76 12.07
CA ARG A 87 -2.85 -6.74 12.04
C ARG A 87 -1.85 -6.51 10.91
N LEU A 88 -2.35 -6.14 9.72
CA LEU A 88 -1.54 -6.03 8.51
C LEU A 88 -1.21 -4.58 8.13
N SER A 89 -1.74 -3.60 8.87
CA SER A 89 -1.56 -2.17 8.58
C SER A 89 -2.00 -1.77 7.17
N PHE A 90 -3.05 -2.41 6.65
CA PHE A 90 -3.73 -1.98 5.44
C PHE A 90 -4.95 -1.14 5.79
N ALA A 91 -5.11 0.01 5.14
CA ALA A 91 -6.33 0.79 5.26
C ALA A 91 -7.55 -0.03 4.79
N THR A 92 -8.67 0.09 5.51
CA THR A 92 -9.89 -0.60 5.12
C THR A 92 -10.84 0.32 4.35
N PRO A 93 -11.39 -0.11 3.20
CA PRO A 93 -12.46 0.61 2.51
C PRO A 93 -13.84 0.38 3.16
N ASN A 94 -13.93 -0.50 4.14
CA ASN A 94 -15.17 -0.84 4.82
C ASN A 94 -15.46 0.16 5.94
N ARG A 95 -16.49 1.00 5.77
CA ARG A 95 -16.88 2.05 6.73
C ARG A 95 -17.21 1.48 8.12
N GLU A 96 -17.93 0.37 8.18
CA GLU A 96 -18.29 -0.24 9.45
C GLU A 96 -17.07 -0.83 10.17
N ALA A 97 -16.12 -1.40 9.40
CA ALA A 97 -14.85 -1.84 9.96
C ALA A 97 -14.02 -0.65 10.49
N TYR A 98 -13.97 0.46 9.76
CA TYR A 98 -13.31 1.69 10.24
C TYR A 98 -13.89 2.17 11.56
N ASN A 99 -15.22 2.12 11.72
CA ASN A 99 -15.87 2.52 12.97
C ASN A 99 -15.44 1.66 14.17
N LEU A 100 -15.08 0.40 13.95
CA LEU A 100 -14.62 -0.54 14.98
C LEU A 100 -13.14 -0.36 15.36
N LEU A 101 -12.34 0.32 14.54
CA LEU A 101 -10.91 0.49 14.79
C LEU A 101 -10.66 1.35 16.04
N PRO A 102 -9.60 1.05 16.80
CA PRO A 102 -9.20 1.87 17.94
C PRO A 102 -8.68 3.25 17.49
N PRO A 103 -8.75 4.27 18.37
CA PRO A 103 -8.38 5.65 18.02
C PRO A 103 -6.97 5.79 17.47
N GLU A 104 -6.00 5.06 18.00
CA GLU A 104 -4.60 5.08 17.56
C GLU A 104 -4.44 4.61 16.11
N VAL A 105 -5.24 3.64 15.65
CA VAL A 105 -5.23 3.17 14.27
C VAL A 105 -5.91 4.20 13.35
N LYS A 106 -7.06 4.74 13.77
CA LYS A 106 -7.79 5.78 13.02
C LYS A 106 -6.95 7.06 12.82
N ASN A 107 -6.15 7.42 13.82
CA ASN A 107 -5.31 8.61 13.79
C ASN A 107 -3.97 8.40 13.07
N ASN A 108 -3.67 7.19 12.62
CA ASN A 108 -2.48 6.91 11.85
C ASN A 108 -2.63 7.47 10.42
N THR A 109 -1.95 8.58 10.14
CA THR A 109 -2.04 9.31 8.87
C THR A 109 -1.38 8.58 7.71
N SER A 110 -0.54 7.58 7.95
CA SER A 110 -0.01 6.70 6.90
C SER A 110 -1.04 5.67 6.43
N LEU A 111 -2.01 5.31 7.28
CA LEU A 111 -3.13 4.44 6.93
C LEU A 111 -4.33 5.23 6.42
N PHE A 112 -4.67 6.32 7.11
CA PHE A 112 -5.81 7.16 6.83
C PHE A 112 -5.36 8.61 6.63
N PRO A 113 -4.75 8.93 5.46
CA PRO A 113 -4.34 10.28 5.13
C PRO A 113 -5.54 11.25 5.12
N SER A 114 -5.26 12.53 5.32
CA SER A 114 -6.30 13.55 5.22
C SER A 114 -6.86 13.64 3.80
N GLU A 115 -8.10 14.10 3.66
CA GLU A 115 -8.75 14.31 2.37
C GLU A 115 -7.89 15.20 1.45
N SER A 116 -7.32 16.28 1.98
CA SER A 116 -6.42 17.17 1.24
C SER A 116 -5.10 16.49 0.80
N ALA A 117 -4.65 15.45 1.48
CA ALA A 117 -3.52 14.65 1.04
C ALA A 117 -3.92 13.69 -0.10
N LEU A 118 -5.11 13.07 0.02
CA LEU A 118 -5.65 12.18 -1.01
C LEU A 118 -5.98 12.90 -2.32
N GLU A 119 -6.44 14.15 -2.26
CA GLU A 119 -6.69 14.98 -3.46
C GLU A 119 -5.45 15.20 -4.32
N ARG A 120 -4.25 15.09 -3.74
CA ARG A 120 -2.99 15.20 -4.47
C ARG A 120 -2.47 13.86 -4.98
N CYS A 121 -3.15 12.77 -4.66
CA CYS A 121 -2.75 11.43 -5.11
C CYS A 121 -3.43 11.08 -6.43
N GLU A 122 -2.73 10.32 -7.26
CA GLU A 122 -3.22 9.83 -8.55
C GLU A 122 -3.58 8.36 -8.45
N GLY A 123 -4.78 7.99 -8.93
CA GLY A 123 -5.18 6.61 -9.07
C GLY A 123 -4.37 5.91 -10.16
N LEU A 124 -3.91 4.69 -9.90
CA LEU A 124 -3.26 3.88 -10.93
C LEU A 124 -4.33 3.32 -11.88
N ILE A 125 -4.35 3.85 -13.10
CA ILE A 125 -5.24 3.39 -14.17
C ILE A 125 -4.41 2.69 -15.27
N PRO A 126 -4.95 1.65 -15.91
CA PRO A 126 -4.28 1.03 -17.05
C PRO A 126 -4.18 2.02 -18.23
N LEU A 127 -2.99 2.22 -18.75
CA LEU A 127 -2.71 3.05 -19.92
C LEU A 127 -1.92 2.22 -20.96
N PRO A 128 -2.56 1.28 -21.66
CA PRO A 128 -1.87 0.36 -22.57
C PRO A 128 -1.04 1.08 -23.65
N GLU A 129 -1.54 2.22 -24.15
CA GLU A 129 -0.85 3.05 -25.14
C GLU A 129 0.43 3.71 -24.59
N ALA A 130 0.56 3.84 -23.29
CA ALA A 130 1.74 4.43 -22.64
C ALA A 130 2.80 3.37 -22.23
N ASN A 131 2.50 2.09 -22.29
CA ASN A 131 3.41 1.03 -21.82
C ASN A 131 4.81 1.13 -22.48
N ALA A 132 4.90 1.32 -23.78
CA ALA A 132 6.16 1.47 -24.48
C ALA A 132 6.97 2.70 -24.00
N ILE A 133 6.28 3.75 -23.53
CA ILE A 133 6.92 4.94 -22.97
C ILE A 133 7.48 4.62 -21.58
N TYR A 134 6.69 3.95 -20.75
CA TYR A 134 7.14 3.49 -19.42
C TYR A 134 8.34 2.56 -19.53
N ASP A 135 8.28 1.54 -20.37
CA ASP A 135 9.37 0.57 -20.59
C ASP A 135 10.66 1.27 -21.02
N ARG A 136 10.57 2.23 -21.94
CA ARG A 136 11.72 3.00 -22.39
C ARG A 136 12.35 3.81 -21.25
N TYR A 137 11.56 4.51 -20.45
CA TYR A 137 12.06 5.30 -19.34
C TYR A 137 12.58 4.42 -18.20
N TRP A 138 11.90 3.32 -17.91
CA TRP A 138 12.36 2.36 -16.92
C TRP A 138 13.71 1.75 -17.29
N THR A 139 13.86 1.31 -18.54
CA THR A 139 15.12 0.77 -19.06
C THR A 139 16.25 1.80 -18.92
N LYS A 140 15.99 3.05 -19.32
CA LYS A 140 16.96 4.13 -19.19
C LYS A 140 17.35 4.42 -17.74
N LEU A 141 16.39 4.35 -16.81
CA LEU A 141 16.62 4.59 -15.39
C LEU A 141 17.39 3.46 -14.73
N SER A 142 17.07 2.21 -15.05
CA SER A 142 17.64 1.01 -14.43
C SER A 142 18.99 0.58 -15.03
N SER A 143 19.31 1.00 -16.25
CA SER A 143 20.58 0.68 -16.91
C SER A 143 21.72 1.68 -16.66
N GLY A 144 21.47 2.72 -15.89
CA GLY A 144 22.51 3.58 -15.39
C GLY A 144 22.78 4.88 -15.94
#